data_86f3949eaeb0da5f0939dbac474f679c
#
_entry.id   86f3949eaeb0da5f0939dbac474f679c
#
_cell.length_a   1.000
_cell.length_b   1.000
_cell.length_c   1.000
_cell.angle_alpha   90.00
_cell.angle_beta   90.00
_cell.angle_gamma   90.00
#
_symmetry.space_group_name_H-M   'P 1'
#
loop_
_entity.id
_entity.type
_entity.pdbx_description
1 polymer ?
#
loop_
_entity_poly.entity_id
_entity_poly.type
_entity_poly.pdbx_seq_one_letter_code
_entity_poly.pdbx_strand_id
1 'polypeptide(L)'
;MSHAVLVSVDGLLMAASEHLPRERADQLAAVASGLASLATGAAQLFEGGQVLQSVIEMQNGYLLLMRVGDGSHLAALAATSCDIGQIGYEMAILVERVGGVVQSSRRASLPS
;
A
#
# COMPACT_ATOMS: atom_id res chain seq x y z
N MET A 1 -10.49 5.32 -7.10
CA MET A 1 -10.21 4.67 -5.81
C MET A 1 -11.32 4.97 -4.82
N SER A 2 -11.77 3.95 -4.11
CA SER A 2 -12.80 4.15 -3.08
C SER A 2 -12.17 4.45 -1.72
N HIS A 3 -11.16 3.68 -1.34
CA HIS A 3 -10.49 3.80 -0.05
C HIS A 3 -9.02 3.47 -0.18
N ALA A 4 -8.21 4.06 0.66
CA ALA A 4 -6.77 3.77 0.70
C ALA A 4 -6.25 3.84 2.13
N VAL A 5 -5.25 3.03 2.43
CA VAL A 5 -4.53 3.06 3.70
C VAL A 5 -3.04 3.01 3.45
N LEU A 6 -2.27 3.64 4.33
CA LEU A 6 -0.83 3.52 4.38
C LEU A 6 -0.46 2.66 5.59
N VAL A 7 0.32 1.62 5.35
CA VAL A 7 0.66 0.61 6.36
C VAL A 7 2.17 0.58 6.55
N SER A 8 2.62 0.62 7.80
CA SER A 8 4.05 0.56 8.13
C SER A 8 4.63 -0.81 7.81
N VAL A 9 5.95 -0.89 7.82
CA VAL A 9 6.67 -2.16 7.63
C VAL A 9 6.27 -3.20 8.69
N ASP A 10 5.85 -2.75 9.88
CA ASP A 10 5.40 -3.62 10.96
C ASP A 10 3.93 -4.00 10.89
N GLY A 11 3.23 -3.56 9.86
CA GLY A 11 1.82 -3.88 9.67
C GLY A 11 0.86 -2.96 10.41
N LEU A 12 1.33 -1.82 10.91
CA LEU A 12 0.50 -0.87 11.63
C LEU A 12 -0.06 0.19 10.69
N LEU A 13 -1.31 0.57 10.93
CA LEU A 13 -1.96 1.63 10.18
C LEU A 13 -1.27 2.97 10.45
N MET A 14 -0.83 3.65 9.39
CA MET A 14 -0.18 4.97 9.48
C MET A 14 -1.13 6.08 9.07
N ALA A 15 -1.93 5.85 8.04
CA ALA A 15 -2.88 6.84 7.53
C ALA A 15 -3.99 6.13 6.76
N ALA A 16 -5.14 6.77 6.65
CA ALA A 16 -6.30 6.22 5.94
C ALA A 16 -7.10 7.34 5.29
N SER A 17 -7.89 6.97 4.27
CA SER A 17 -8.83 7.89 3.62
C SER A 17 -9.81 8.46 4.65
N GLU A 18 -10.23 9.72 4.44
CA GLU A 18 -11.09 10.44 5.40
C GLU A 18 -12.37 9.69 5.78
N HIS A 19 -13.00 9.05 4.82
CA HIS A 19 -14.31 8.44 5.06
C HIS A 19 -14.23 6.95 5.37
N LEU A 20 -13.04 6.42 5.60
CA LEU A 20 -12.87 5.02 5.97
C LEU A 20 -12.89 4.89 7.49
N PRO A 21 -13.88 4.18 8.07
CA PRO A 21 -13.94 3.98 9.52
C PRO A 21 -12.65 3.32 10.04
N ARG A 22 -12.22 3.73 11.23
CA ARG A 22 -10.96 3.24 11.83
C ARG A 22 -10.89 1.72 11.89
N GLU A 23 -11.98 1.08 12.27
CA GLU A 23 -12.04 -0.37 12.35
C GLU A 23 -11.78 -1.03 10.99
N ARG A 24 -12.39 -0.47 9.93
CA ARG A 24 -12.18 -0.97 8.57
C ARG A 24 -10.76 -0.70 8.09
N ALA A 25 -10.22 0.46 8.45
CA ALA A 25 -8.84 0.80 8.10
C ALA A 25 -7.84 -0.15 8.76
N ASP A 26 -8.05 -0.49 10.03
CA ASP A 26 -7.21 -1.46 10.74
C ASP A 26 -7.29 -2.85 10.11
N GLN A 27 -8.49 -3.28 9.72
CA GLN A 27 -8.69 -4.56 9.04
C GLN A 27 -7.97 -4.59 7.69
N LEU A 28 -8.10 -3.52 6.92
CA LEU A 28 -7.43 -3.42 5.62
C LEU A 28 -5.90 -3.41 5.79
N ALA A 29 -5.39 -2.73 6.81
CA ALA A 29 -3.96 -2.72 7.12
C ALA A 29 -3.45 -4.13 7.41
N ALA A 30 -4.20 -4.92 8.19
CA ALA A 30 -3.84 -6.31 8.50
C ALA A 30 -3.82 -7.18 7.24
N VAL A 31 -4.84 -7.04 6.38
CA VAL A 31 -4.91 -7.78 5.11
C VAL A 31 -3.74 -7.41 4.21
N ALA A 32 -3.48 -6.11 4.07
CA ALA A 32 -2.38 -5.63 3.22
C ALA A 32 -1.02 -6.16 3.70
N SER A 33 -0.79 -6.12 5.01
CA SER A 33 0.44 -6.65 5.60
C SER A 33 0.61 -8.14 5.34
N GLY A 34 -0.46 -8.92 5.49
CA GLY A 34 -0.44 -10.34 5.22
C GLY A 34 -0.14 -10.65 3.76
N LEU A 35 -0.79 -9.96 2.84
CA LEU A 35 -0.58 -10.12 1.40
C LEU A 35 0.85 -9.74 1.01
N ALA A 36 1.37 -8.65 1.57
CA ALA A 36 2.75 -8.23 1.30
C ALA A 36 3.75 -9.30 1.74
N SER A 37 3.52 -9.91 2.90
CA SER A 37 4.38 -11.00 3.40
C SER A 37 4.34 -12.22 2.48
N LEU A 38 3.15 -12.61 2.05
CA LEU A 38 2.98 -13.76 1.15
C LEU A 38 3.64 -13.51 -0.21
N ALA A 39 3.46 -12.31 -0.75
CA ALA A 39 4.07 -11.95 -2.03
C ALA A 39 5.60 -11.94 -1.93
N THR A 40 6.13 -11.43 -0.83
CA THR A 40 7.58 -11.46 -0.57
C THR A 40 8.11 -12.88 -0.52
N GLY A 41 7.38 -13.78 0.14
CA GLY A 41 7.73 -15.20 0.18
C GLY A 41 7.78 -15.82 -1.21
N ALA A 42 6.79 -15.51 -2.06
CA ALA A 42 6.76 -15.99 -3.44
C ALA A 42 7.96 -15.47 -4.24
N ALA A 43 8.27 -14.18 -4.10
CA ALA A 43 9.42 -13.58 -4.79
C ALA A 43 10.73 -14.25 -4.40
N GLN A 44 10.89 -14.61 -3.12
CA GLN A 44 12.09 -15.29 -2.63
C GLN A 44 12.27 -16.67 -3.26
N LEU A 45 11.18 -17.39 -3.50
CA LEU A 45 11.24 -18.72 -4.14
C LEU A 45 11.81 -18.66 -5.55
N PHE A 46 11.60 -17.56 -6.24
CA PHE A 46 12.00 -17.41 -7.64
C PHE A 46 13.12 -16.40 -7.84
N GLU A 47 13.74 -15.97 -6.77
CA GLU A 47 14.77 -14.91 -6.80
C GLU A 47 14.29 -13.67 -7.54
N GLY A 48 12.99 -13.34 -7.33
CA GLY A 48 12.33 -12.25 -8.05
C GLY A 48 12.67 -10.86 -7.55
N GLY A 49 13.46 -10.74 -6.48
CA GLY A 49 13.78 -9.46 -5.89
C GLY A 49 12.63 -8.90 -5.07
N GLN A 50 12.54 -7.58 -4.99
CA GLN A 50 11.48 -6.92 -4.23
C GLN A 50 10.16 -6.95 -4.98
N VAL A 51 9.07 -7.17 -4.24
CA VAL A 51 7.73 -7.04 -4.79
C VAL A 51 7.41 -5.55 -4.91
N LEU A 52 7.12 -5.10 -6.11
CA LEU A 52 6.84 -3.69 -6.38
C LEU A 52 5.37 -3.36 -6.23
N GLN A 53 4.50 -4.24 -6.71
CA GLN A 53 3.06 -4.06 -6.58
C GLN A 53 2.34 -5.39 -6.66
N SER A 54 1.13 -5.42 -6.11
CA SER A 54 0.23 -6.56 -6.21
C SER A 54 -1.15 -6.07 -6.60
N VAL A 55 -1.83 -6.80 -7.48
CA VAL A 55 -3.18 -6.50 -7.90
C VAL A 55 -4.03 -7.73 -7.68
N ILE A 56 -5.11 -7.59 -6.92
CA ILE A 56 -6.04 -8.68 -6.66
C ILE A 56 -7.37 -8.28 -7.25
N GLU A 57 -7.79 -9.01 -8.26
CA GLU A 57 -9.10 -8.81 -8.88
C GLU A 57 -10.14 -9.59 -8.11
N MET A 58 -11.19 -8.89 -7.68
CA MET A 58 -12.34 -9.49 -7.02
C MET A 58 -13.55 -9.30 -7.91
N GLN A 59 -14.60 -10.05 -7.66
CA GLN A 59 -15.81 -9.96 -8.47
C GLN A 59 -16.34 -8.52 -8.54
N ASN A 60 -16.27 -7.78 -7.45
CA ASN A 60 -16.85 -6.45 -7.34
C ASN A 60 -15.84 -5.35 -7.07
N GLY A 61 -14.56 -5.60 -7.35
CA GLY A 61 -13.55 -4.57 -7.15
C GLY A 61 -12.14 -5.09 -7.26
N TYR A 62 -11.19 -4.22 -6.95
CA TYR A 62 -9.77 -4.53 -6.98
C TYR A 62 -9.12 -4.10 -5.68
N LEU A 63 -8.14 -4.87 -5.23
CA LEU A 63 -7.22 -4.47 -4.16
C LEU A 63 -5.84 -4.31 -4.77
N LEU A 64 -5.28 -3.11 -4.64
CA LEU A 64 -3.94 -2.81 -5.16
C LEU A 64 -3.02 -2.52 -3.99
N LEU A 65 -1.84 -3.12 -4.00
CA LEU A 65 -0.78 -2.83 -3.04
C LEU A 65 0.43 -2.29 -3.78
N MET A 66 1.03 -1.23 -3.27
CA MET A 66 2.29 -0.72 -3.78
C MET A 66 3.27 -0.50 -2.65
N ARG A 67 4.53 -0.86 -2.89
CA ARG A 67 5.60 -0.62 -1.94
C ARG A 67 5.99 0.85 -1.95
N VAL A 68 6.13 1.43 -0.76
CA VAL A 68 6.69 2.77 -0.57
C VAL A 68 8.18 2.62 -0.26
N GLY A 69 8.96 3.62 -0.57
CA GLY A 69 10.42 3.55 -0.51
C GLY A 69 11.04 3.12 0.81
N ASP A 70 10.34 3.30 1.94
CA ASP A 70 10.85 2.91 3.27
C ASP A 70 10.43 1.51 3.71
N GLY A 71 9.76 0.76 2.84
CA GLY A 71 9.24 -0.57 3.17
C GLY A 71 7.78 -0.58 3.61
N SER A 72 7.16 0.58 3.76
CA SER A 72 5.73 0.70 3.98
C SER A 72 4.96 0.31 2.72
N HIS A 73 3.66 0.15 2.84
CA HIS A 73 2.80 -0.20 1.71
C HIS A 73 1.60 0.73 1.63
N LEU A 74 1.26 1.12 0.41
CA LEU A 74 0.01 1.80 0.12
C LEU A 74 -0.97 0.77 -0.42
N ALA A 75 -2.12 0.61 0.23
CA ALA A 75 -3.16 -0.29 -0.21
C ALA A 75 -4.39 0.50 -0.61
N ALA A 76 -5.00 0.16 -1.73
CA ALA A 76 -6.18 0.86 -2.24
C ALA A 76 -7.24 -0.13 -2.70
N LEU A 77 -8.48 0.19 -2.41
CA LEU A 77 -9.65 -0.51 -2.93
C LEU A 77 -10.26 0.33 -4.05
N ALA A 78 -10.61 -0.32 -5.15
CA ALA A 78 -11.17 0.34 -6.32
C ALA A 78 -12.35 -0.46 -6.86
N ALA A 79 -13.33 0.24 -7.45
CA ALA A 79 -14.49 -0.39 -8.05
C ALA A 79 -14.12 -1.07 -9.38
N THR A 80 -14.90 -2.06 -9.80
CA THR A 80 -14.69 -2.78 -11.07
C THR A 80 -14.79 -1.87 -12.29
N SER A 81 -15.50 -0.76 -12.18
CA SER A 81 -15.66 0.20 -13.27
C SER A 81 -14.42 1.06 -13.49
N CYS A 82 -13.44 1.02 -12.56
CA CYS A 82 -12.24 1.81 -12.68
C CYS A 82 -11.25 1.20 -13.68
N ASP A 83 -10.50 2.04 -14.35
CA ASP A 83 -9.41 1.61 -15.23
C ASP A 83 -8.20 1.28 -14.35
N ILE A 84 -7.77 0.01 -14.36
CA ILE A 84 -6.64 -0.47 -13.57
C ILE A 84 -5.35 0.27 -13.92
N GLY A 85 -5.13 0.55 -15.21
CA GLY A 85 -3.94 1.29 -15.64
C GLY A 85 -3.90 2.69 -15.04
N GLN A 86 -5.05 3.37 -15.04
CA GLN A 86 -5.16 4.72 -14.48
C GLN A 86 -4.95 4.70 -12.96
N ILE A 87 -5.56 3.74 -12.27
CA ILE A 87 -5.40 3.60 -10.82
C ILE A 87 -3.95 3.32 -10.47
N GLY A 88 -3.30 2.42 -11.18
CA GLY A 88 -1.88 2.12 -10.96
C GLY A 88 -1.00 3.34 -11.15
N TYR A 89 -1.28 4.15 -12.16
CA TYR A 89 -0.55 5.40 -12.40
C TYR A 89 -0.75 6.39 -11.24
N GLU A 90 -1.99 6.58 -10.81
CA GLU A 90 -2.30 7.47 -9.68
C GLU A 90 -1.63 6.98 -8.39
N MET A 91 -1.64 5.68 -8.15
CA MET A 91 -0.98 5.11 -6.97
C MET A 91 0.53 5.30 -7.02
N ALA A 92 1.14 5.17 -8.19
CA ALA A 92 2.57 5.40 -8.35
C ALA A 92 2.94 6.84 -7.97
N ILE A 93 2.14 7.80 -8.39
CA ILE A 93 2.34 9.21 -8.03
C ILE A 93 2.20 9.39 -6.51
N LEU A 94 1.17 8.79 -5.91
CA LEU A 94 0.94 8.88 -4.47
C LEU A 94 2.09 8.24 -3.68
N VAL A 95 2.61 7.11 -4.14
CA VAL A 95 3.74 6.44 -3.52
C VAL A 95 4.96 7.35 -3.49
N GLU A 96 5.25 8.03 -4.57
CA GLU A 96 6.37 8.97 -4.61
C GLU A 96 6.20 10.10 -3.61
N ARG A 97 5.00 10.68 -3.54
CA ARG A 97 4.70 11.77 -2.60
C ARG A 97 4.78 11.30 -1.16
N VAL A 98 4.14 10.16 -0.86
CA VAL A 98 4.12 9.61 0.49
C VAL A 98 5.52 9.19 0.92
N GLY A 99 6.27 8.56 0.02
CA GLY A 99 7.65 8.17 0.29
C GLY A 99 8.53 9.38 0.64
N GLY A 100 8.36 10.47 -0.11
CA GLY A 100 9.07 11.71 0.18
C GLY A 100 8.70 12.30 1.54
N VAL A 101 7.40 12.33 1.86
CA VAL A 101 6.92 12.84 3.14
C VAL A 101 7.41 11.98 4.30
N VAL A 102 7.33 10.66 4.18
CA VAL A 102 7.79 9.73 5.22
C VAL A 102 9.29 9.89 5.44
N GLN A 103 10.08 9.97 4.38
CA GLN A 103 11.51 10.16 4.48
C GLN A 103 11.86 11.51 5.11
N SER A 104 11.15 12.55 4.72
CA SER A 104 11.35 13.89 5.29
C SER A 104 11.03 13.91 6.79
N SER A 105 9.92 13.28 7.19
CA SER A 105 9.54 13.17 8.60
C SER A 105 10.58 12.39 9.39
N ARG A 106 11.10 11.32 8.81
CA ARG A 106 12.14 10.50 9.44
C ARG A 106 13.42 11.30 9.65
N ARG A 107 13.84 12.06 8.65
CA ARG A 107 15.01 12.95 8.77
C ARG A 107 14.81 14.00 9.86
N ALA A 108 13.62 14.59 9.91
CA ALA A 108 13.30 15.61 10.89
C ALA A 108 13.30 15.05 12.31
N SER A 109 13.00 13.78 12.50
CA SER A 109 12.95 13.14 13.81
C SER A 109 14.31 12.62 14.29
N LEU A 110 15.31 12.56 13.41
CA LEU A 110 16.65 12.11 13.79
C LEU A 110 17.44 13.25 14.40
N PRO A 111 18.15 13.01 15.51
CA PRO A 111 19.04 14.01 16.04
C PRO A 111 20.18 14.23 15.05
N SER A 112 20.41 15.45 14.71
CA SER A 112 21.45 15.83 13.76
C SER A 112 22.82 15.90 14.41
#